data_0b2cf0eb2f8399a5f02ca86f45d9ecc0
#
_entry.id   0b2cf0eb2f8399a5f02ca86f45d9ecc0
#
_cell.length_a   1.000
_cell.length_b   1.000
_cell.length_c   1.000
_cell.angle_alpha   90.00
_cell.angle_beta   90.00
_cell.angle_gamma   90.00
#
_symmetry.space_group_name_H-M   'P 1'
#
loop_
_entity.id
_entity.type
_entity.pdbx_description
1 polymer ?
#
loop_
_entity_poly.entity_id
_entity_poly.type
_entity_poly.pdbx_seq_one_letter_code
_entity_poly.pdbx_strand_id
1 'polypeptide(L)'
;RICVQTGVSIFSDSYFPFCSLCVQLMVTQVTSLSRSGVSDWLIQRVSAIVVALYTVVLLGWILLAGDVSYAAWRELFSSTWMQVFTLIALLATCGHAWVGMWTIGSDYLRSRTLGQGADALRYVYQIVCVLILLVYLVWGVKILWGSP
;
A
#
# COMPACT_ATOMS: atom_id res chain seq x y z
N ARG A 1 -4.34 22.72 -29.59
CA ARG A 1 -3.13 23.50 -29.98
C ARG A 1 -2.39 23.88 -28.73
N ILE A 2 -1.39 23.11 -28.36
CA ILE A 2 -0.10 23.55 -27.82
C ILE A 2 0.74 22.29 -27.81
N CYS A 3 1.55 22.13 -28.87
CA CYS A 3 2.71 21.25 -28.88
C CYS A 3 3.78 21.92 -28.03
N VAL A 4 4.11 21.38 -26.88
CA VAL A 4 5.38 21.69 -26.24
C VAL A 4 6.40 20.65 -26.68
N GLN A 5 7.30 21.11 -27.55
CA GLN A 5 8.51 20.39 -27.94
C GLN A 5 9.36 20.11 -26.69
N THR A 6 9.54 18.86 -26.37
CA THR A 6 10.71 18.43 -25.60
C THR A 6 11.51 17.50 -26.47
N GLY A 7 12.75 17.92 -26.74
CA GLY A 7 13.68 17.26 -27.63
C GLY A 7 13.91 15.81 -27.27
N VAL A 8 13.45 14.95 -28.15
CA VAL A 8 13.83 13.53 -28.16
C VAL A 8 14.84 13.40 -29.28
N SER A 9 16.10 13.18 -28.93
CA SER A 9 17.12 12.74 -29.84
C SER A 9 16.72 11.36 -30.40
N ILE A 10 16.48 11.36 -31.72
CA ILE A 10 16.20 10.16 -32.49
C ILE A 10 17.47 9.33 -32.54
N PHE A 11 17.55 8.30 -31.70
CA PHE A 11 18.48 7.21 -31.91
C PHE A 11 17.71 6.06 -32.55
N SER A 12 18.11 5.78 -33.79
CA SER A 12 17.56 4.79 -34.69
C SER A 12 17.81 3.38 -34.11
N ASP A 13 16.74 2.74 -33.60
CA ASP A 13 16.70 1.29 -33.57
C ASP A 13 15.29 0.82 -33.98
N SER A 14 15.21 0.34 -35.19
CA SER A 14 14.02 -0.03 -35.95
C SER A 14 13.53 -1.43 -35.58
N TYR A 15 13.25 -1.73 -34.33
CA TYR A 15 12.49 -2.95 -33.98
C TYR A 15 11.80 -2.76 -32.63
N PHE A 16 10.47 -2.71 -32.66
CA PHE A 16 9.52 -2.65 -31.51
C PHE A 16 9.14 -1.27 -30.92
N PRO A 17 8.55 -0.35 -31.67
CA PRO A 17 7.97 0.86 -31.05
C PRO A 17 6.68 0.58 -30.27
N PHE A 18 5.98 -0.53 -30.55
CA PHE A 18 4.67 -0.82 -29.93
C PHE A 18 4.76 -1.36 -28.50
N CYS A 19 5.83 -2.07 -28.18
CA CYS A 19 6.01 -2.67 -26.86
C CYS A 19 6.45 -1.63 -25.80
N SER A 20 7.32 -0.68 -26.19
CA SER A 20 7.81 0.36 -25.26
C SER A 20 6.72 1.36 -24.89
N LEU A 21 5.86 1.74 -25.85
CA LEU A 21 4.75 2.68 -25.59
C LEU A 21 3.64 2.05 -24.75
N CYS A 22 3.31 0.77 -24.98
CA CYS A 22 2.36 0.02 -24.15
C CYS A 22 2.87 -0.19 -22.74
N VAL A 23 4.14 -0.52 -22.56
CA VAL A 23 4.76 -0.68 -21.25
C VAL A 23 4.82 0.66 -20.52
N GLN A 24 5.18 1.75 -21.18
CA GLN A 24 5.20 3.09 -20.58
C GLN A 24 3.79 3.59 -20.23
N LEU A 25 2.78 3.33 -21.06
CA LEU A 25 1.39 3.65 -20.75
C LEU A 25 0.83 2.81 -19.60
N MET A 26 1.21 1.52 -19.49
CA MET A 26 0.85 0.69 -18.34
C MET A 26 1.56 1.15 -17.05
N VAL A 27 2.83 1.52 -17.11
CA VAL A 27 3.62 1.93 -15.93
C VAL A 27 3.13 3.23 -15.32
N THR A 28 2.67 4.18 -16.13
CA THR A 28 2.11 5.45 -15.62
C THR A 28 0.68 5.32 -15.09
N GLN A 29 -0.03 4.22 -15.42
CA GLN A 29 -1.45 4.07 -15.10
C GLN A 29 -1.76 3.06 -13.99
N VAL A 30 -0.86 2.12 -13.69
CA VAL A 30 -1.12 0.99 -12.78
C VAL A 30 -0.93 1.37 -11.30
N THR A 31 -0.56 2.57 -10.99
CA THR A 31 0.08 2.88 -9.72
C THR A 31 -0.62 3.88 -8.81
N SER A 32 -1.58 4.61 -9.28
CA SER A 32 -2.52 5.29 -8.39
C SER A 32 -3.85 4.53 -8.40
N LEU A 33 -4.36 4.17 -7.25
CA LEU A 33 -5.70 3.59 -7.08
C LEU A 33 -6.79 4.48 -7.70
N SER A 34 -6.47 5.73 -7.93
CA SER A 34 -7.31 6.71 -8.59
C SER A 34 -6.42 7.76 -9.23
N ARG A 35 -6.63 8.05 -10.49
CA ARG A 35 -5.89 8.99 -11.34
C ARG A 35 -5.69 10.42 -10.80
N SER A 36 -5.97 10.68 -9.53
CA SER A 36 -5.82 12.00 -8.91
C SER A 36 -5.03 11.89 -7.60
N GLY A 37 -4.01 12.72 -7.43
CA GLY A 37 -3.25 12.80 -6.17
C GLY A 37 -4.10 13.15 -4.95
N VAL A 38 -5.31 13.66 -5.15
CA VAL A 38 -6.29 13.95 -4.09
C VAL A 38 -6.81 12.67 -3.45
N SER A 39 -7.05 11.61 -4.22
CA SER A 39 -7.53 10.35 -3.67
C SER A 39 -6.45 9.61 -2.87
N ASP A 40 -5.20 9.63 -3.33
CA ASP A 40 -4.09 9.04 -2.59
C ASP A 40 -3.87 9.79 -1.28
N TRP A 41 -3.97 11.12 -1.30
CA TRP A 41 -3.93 11.95 -0.09
C TRP A 41 -5.08 11.62 0.87
N LEU A 42 -6.32 11.46 0.35
CA LEU A 42 -7.49 11.15 1.16
C LEU A 42 -7.38 9.76 1.79
N ILE A 43 -7.00 8.74 1.01
CA ILE A 43 -6.78 7.38 1.50
C ILE A 43 -5.74 7.39 2.63
N GLN A 44 -4.63 8.10 2.44
CA GLN A 44 -3.57 8.20 3.44
C GLN A 44 -4.06 8.84 4.74
N ARG A 45 -4.90 9.89 4.66
CA ARG A 45 -5.45 10.58 5.84
C ARG A 45 -6.51 9.74 6.56
N VAL A 46 -7.48 9.20 5.81
CA VAL A 46 -8.56 8.39 6.39
C VAL A 46 -8.01 7.11 7.02
N SER A 47 -7.10 6.41 6.34
CA SER A 47 -6.49 5.21 6.89
C SER A 47 -5.68 5.50 8.15
N ALA A 48 -4.94 6.61 8.20
CA ALA A 48 -4.21 7.02 9.40
C ALA A 48 -5.14 7.28 10.58
N ILE A 49 -6.28 7.93 10.38
CA ILE A 49 -7.28 8.18 11.43
C ILE A 49 -7.84 6.87 11.95
N VAL A 50 -8.20 5.93 11.06
CA VAL A 50 -8.72 4.61 11.46
C VAL A 50 -7.72 3.84 12.29
N VAL A 51 -6.45 3.78 11.86
CA VAL A 51 -5.38 3.09 12.60
C VAL A 51 -5.12 3.77 13.94
N ALA A 52 -5.11 5.10 14.01
CA ALA A 52 -4.95 5.85 15.25
C ALA A 52 -6.09 5.56 16.24
N LEU A 53 -7.35 5.59 15.79
CA LEU A 53 -8.51 5.26 16.62
C LEU A 53 -8.43 3.82 17.16
N TYR A 54 -8.07 2.86 16.30
CA TYR A 54 -7.88 1.48 16.71
C TYR A 54 -6.80 1.35 17.79
N THR A 55 -5.68 2.02 17.61
CA THR A 55 -4.59 2.04 18.59
C THR A 55 -5.02 2.65 19.92
N VAL A 56 -5.75 3.77 19.89
CA VAL A 56 -6.27 4.43 21.10
C VAL A 56 -7.25 3.50 21.85
N VAL A 57 -8.15 2.82 21.14
CA VAL A 57 -9.10 1.88 21.75
C VAL A 57 -8.37 0.70 22.39
N LEU A 58 -7.40 0.09 21.71
CA LEU A 58 -6.61 -1.01 22.26
C LEU A 58 -5.78 -0.59 23.47
N LEU A 59 -5.06 0.52 23.37
CA LEU A 59 -4.25 1.05 24.47
C LEU A 59 -5.14 1.43 25.66
N GLY A 60 -6.28 2.08 25.40
CA GLY A 60 -7.25 2.42 26.44
C GLY A 60 -7.76 1.18 27.17
N TRP A 61 -8.09 0.13 26.42
CA TRP A 61 -8.52 -1.13 27.03
C TRP A 61 -7.41 -1.77 27.88
N ILE A 62 -6.16 -1.82 27.38
CA ILE A 62 -5.01 -2.36 28.13
C ILE A 62 -4.77 -1.59 29.42
N LEU A 63 -4.83 -0.26 29.38
CA LEU A 63 -4.60 0.58 30.55
C LEU A 63 -5.71 0.47 31.60
N LEU A 64 -6.95 0.25 31.16
CA LEU A 64 -8.10 0.12 32.04
C LEU A 64 -8.27 -1.29 32.60
N ALA A 65 -7.83 -2.32 31.87
CA ALA A 65 -7.94 -3.71 32.32
C ALA A 65 -7.00 -4.05 33.50
N GLY A 66 -5.95 -3.28 33.73
CA GLY A 66 -4.99 -3.42 34.82
C GLY A 66 -4.13 -4.69 34.71
N ASP A 67 -4.76 -5.85 34.61
CA ASP A 67 -4.08 -7.15 34.41
C ASP A 67 -4.59 -7.82 33.14
N VAL A 68 -3.72 -7.90 32.13
CA VAL A 68 -4.05 -8.46 30.81
C VAL A 68 -3.78 -9.95 30.78
N SER A 69 -4.77 -10.75 31.22
CA SER A 69 -4.69 -12.20 31.05
C SER A 69 -4.99 -12.63 29.63
N TYR A 70 -4.47 -13.81 29.25
CA TYR A 70 -4.79 -14.40 27.94
C TYR A 70 -6.30 -14.62 27.73
N ALA A 71 -7.03 -14.96 28.78
CA ALA A 71 -8.47 -15.15 28.74
C ALA A 71 -9.21 -13.85 28.41
N ALA A 72 -8.86 -12.74 29.09
CA ALA A 72 -9.44 -11.43 28.84
C ALA A 72 -9.14 -10.92 27.42
N TRP A 73 -7.92 -11.15 26.94
CA TRP A 73 -7.53 -10.83 25.57
C TRP A 73 -8.36 -11.61 24.54
N ARG A 74 -8.51 -12.91 24.75
CA ARG A 74 -9.33 -13.76 23.86
C ARG A 74 -10.80 -13.35 23.87
N GLU A 75 -11.36 -13.00 25.02
CA GLU A 75 -12.73 -12.51 25.15
C GLU A 75 -12.95 -11.22 24.36
N LEU A 76 -12.02 -10.26 24.43
CA LEU A 76 -12.08 -9.02 23.66
C LEU A 76 -12.19 -9.30 22.15
N PHE A 77 -11.34 -10.18 21.61
CA PHE A 77 -11.30 -10.49 20.18
C PHE A 77 -12.35 -11.54 19.74
N SER A 78 -13.05 -12.19 20.66
CA SER A 78 -14.19 -13.05 20.34
C SER A 78 -15.46 -12.26 20.02
N SER A 79 -15.52 -11.02 20.45
CA SER A 79 -16.65 -10.13 20.20
C SER A 79 -16.68 -9.72 18.72
N THR A 80 -17.82 -9.94 18.05
CA THR A 80 -17.99 -9.68 16.61
C THR A 80 -17.66 -8.23 16.23
N TRP A 81 -18.03 -7.29 17.08
CA TRP A 81 -17.76 -5.87 16.83
C TRP A 81 -16.25 -5.57 16.85
N MET A 82 -15.50 -6.19 17.75
CA MET A 82 -14.05 -6.03 17.81
C MET A 82 -13.35 -6.71 16.62
N GLN A 83 -13.88 -7.85 16.17
CA GLN A 83 -13.39 -8.52 14.96
C GLN A 83 -13.57 -7.65 13.71
N VAL A 84 -14.76 -7.04 13.55
CA VAL A 84 -15.04 -6.13 12.42
C VAL A 84 -14.16 -4.88 12.51
N PHE A 85 -14.00 -4.31 13.69
CA PHE A 85 -13.15 -3.13 13.88
C PHE A 85 -11.67 -3.43 13.58
N THR A 86 -11.18 -4.60 14.02
CA THR A 86 -9.82 -5.06 13.71
C THR A 86 -9.64 -5.31 12.22
N LEU A 87 -10.64 -5.87 11.53
CA LEU A 87 -10.59 -6.05 10.07
C LEU A 87 -10.50 -4.71 9.34
N ILE A 88 -11.31 -3.73 9.75
CA ILE A 88 -11.26 -2.37 9.18
C ILE A 88 -9.88 -1.75 9.40
N ALA A 89 -9.31 -1.89 10.60
CA ALA A 89 -7.96 -1.40 10.91
C ALA A 89 -6.89 -2.12 10.07
N LEU A 90 -7.02 -3.43 9.86
CA LEU A 90 -6.13 -4.23 9.02
C LEU A 90 -6.15 -3.74 7.56
N LEU A 91 -7.33 -3.53 7.00
CA LEU A 91 -7.50 -3.00 5.64
C LEU A 91 -6.97 -1.56 5.53
N ALA A 92 -7.23 -0.72 6.54
CA ALA A 92 -6.70 0.64 6.60
C ALA A 92 -5.16 0.64 6.65
N THR A 93 -4.55 -0.26 7.42
CA THR A 93 -3.09 -0.42 7.49
C THR A 93 -2.52 -0.85 6.12
N CYS A 94 -3.17 -1.79 5.43
CA CYS A 94 -2.76 -2.20 4.08
C CYS A 94 -2.84 -1.03 3.09
N GLY A 95 -3.94 -0.26 3.10
CA GLY A 95 -4.09 0.90 2.22
C GLY A 95 -3.08 2.00 2.53
N HIS A 96 -2.85 2.29 3.81
CA HIS A 96 -1.86 3.26 4.27
C HIS A 96 -0.44 2.88 3.84
N ALA A 97 -0.06 1.63 4.08
CA ALA A 97 1.24 1.10 3.71
C ALA A 97 1.43 1.09 2.18
N TRP A 98 0.39 0.72 1.43
CA TRP A 98 0.44 0.73 -0.04
C TRP A 98 0.77 2.12 -0.58
N VAL A 99 0.01 3.15 -0.18
CA VAL A 99 0.24 4.53 -0.64
C VAL A 99 1.62 5.02 -0.20
N GLY A 100 2.03 4.73 1.03
CA GLY A 100 3.35 5.11 1.55
C GLY A 100 4.51 4.46 0.79
N MET A 101 4.46 3.14 0.57
CA MET A 101 5.48 2.41 -0.20
C MET A 101 5.52 2.84 -1.66
N TRP A 102 4.34 3.14 -2.25
CA TRP A 102 4.26 3.69 -3.59
C TRP A 102 5.00 5.03 -3.70
N THR A 103 4.76 5.95 -2.79
CA THR A 103 5.42 7.27 -2.76
C THR A 103 6.93 7.12 -2.67
N ILE A 104 7.42 6.25 -1.75
CA ILE A 104 8.85 5.95 -1.62
C ILE A 104 9.41 5.38 -2.94
N GLY A 105 8.73 4.38 -3.52
CA GLY A 105 9.17 3.76 -4.78
C GLY A 105 9.22 4.76 -5.94
N SER A 106 8.29 5.72 -6.01
CA SER A 106 8.27 6.73 -7.07
C SER A 106 9.35 7.80 -6.91
N ASP A 107 9.75 8.12 -5.69
CA ASP A 107 10.71 9.17 -5.42
C ASP A 107 12.16 8.68 -5.47
N TYR A 108 12.44 7.50 -4.92
CA TYR A 108 13.80 6.96 -4.82
C TYR A 108 14.21 6.08 -6.01
N LEU A 109 13.27 5.36 -6.63
CA LEU A 109 13.56 4.46 -7.77
C LEU A 109 13.32 5.15 -9.12
N ARG A 110 13.86 6.36 -9.28
CA ARG A 110 13.82 7.09 -10.55
C ARG A 110 14.98 6.71 -11.45
N SER A 111 14.71 6.67 -12.76
CA SER A 111 15.73 6.45 -13.79
C SER A 111 16.87 7.49 -13.78
N ARG A 112 16.66 8.67 -13.20
CA ARG A 112 17.70 9.70 -12.99
C ARG A 112 18.77 9.28 -11.98
N THR A 113 18.41 8.45 -10.99
CA THR A 113 19.32 8.01 -9.91
C THR A 113 19.96 6.67 -10.18
N LEU A 114 19.29 5.76 -10.85
CA LEU A 114 19.68 4.35 -11.01
C LEU A 114 19.93 3.92 -12.47
N GLY A 115 19.77 4.82 -13.45
CA GLY A 115 20.00 4.51 -14.86
C GLY A 115 18.98 3.54 -15.47
N GLN A 116 19.40 2.76 -16.48
CA GLN A 116 18.53 1.88 -17.28
C GLN A 116 17.90 0.71 -16.50
N GLY A 117 18.38 0.38 -15.31
CA GLY A 117 17.84 -0.70 -14.46
C GLY A 117 16.75 -0.26 -13.46
N ALA A 118 16.47 1.04 -13.39
CA ALA A 118 15.53 1.60 -12.39
C ALA A 118 14.11 1.05 -12.51
N ASP A 119 13.63 0.85 -13.73
CA ASP A 119 12.28 0.36 -13.99
C ASP A 119 12.11 -1.10 -13.52
N ALA A 120 13.09 -1.95 -13.83
CA ALA A 120 13.07 -3.34 -13.37
C ALA A 120 13.12 -3.43 -11.84
N LEU A 121 13.96 -2.64 -11.19
CA LEU A 121 14.06 -2.59 -9.73
C LEU A 121 12.76 -2.10 -9.09
N ARG A 122 12.10 -1.11 -9.69
CA ARG A 122 10.81 -0.60 -9.24
C ARG A 122 9.72 -1.68 -9.33
N TYR A 123 9.67 -2.46 -10.41
CA TYR A 123 8.72 -3.57 -10.54
C TYR A 123 8.95 -4.65 -9.48
N VAL A 124 10.19 -5.06 -9.29
CA VAL A 124 10.54 -6.05 -8.25
C VAL A 124 10.13 -5.53 -6.87
N TYR A 125 10.45 -4.29 -6.55
CA TYR A 125 10.05 -3.65 -5.30
C TYR A 125 8.52 -3.69 -5.10
N GLN A 126 7.74 -3.32 -6.11
CA GLN A 126 6.28 -3.34 -6.05
C GLN A 126 5.72 -4.73 -5.83
N ILE A 127 6.24 -5.74 -6.55
CA ILE A 127 5.80 -7.13 -6.39
C ILE A 127 6.08 -7.61 -4.97
N VAL A 128 7.26 -7.34 -4.43
CA VAL A 128 7.62 -7.70 -3.06
C VAL A 128 6.68 -7.02 -2.05
N CYS A 129 6.39 -5.74 -2.22
CA CYS A 129 5.45 -5.01 -1.35
C CYS A 129 4.04 -5.61 -1.38
N VAL A 130 3.52 -5.93 -2.57
CA VAL A 130 2.19 -6.59 -2.72
C VAL A 130 2.18 -7.93 -2.01
N LEU A 131 3.20 -8.76 -2.20
CA LEU A 131 3.28 -10.06 -1.56
C LEU A 131 3.32 -9.97 -0.04
N ILE A 132 4.10 -9.03 0.50
CA ILE A 132 4.17 -8.79 1.95
C ILE A 132 2.80 -8.36 2.49
N LEU A 133 2.12 -7.41 1.84
CA LEU A 133 0.79 -6.95 2.26
C LEU A 133 -0.25 -8.06 2.16
N LEU A 134 -0.18 -8.91 1.14
CA LEU A 134 -1.08 -10.04 0.97
C LEU A 134 -0.89 -11.07 2.09
N VAL A 135 0.35 -11.42 2.40
CA VAL A 135 0.67 -12.33 3.51
C VAL A 135 0.17 -11.75 4.83
N TYR A 136 0.41 -10.45 5.07
CA TYR A 136 -0.05 -9.75 6.27
C TYR A 136 -1.59 -9.79 6.39
N LEU A 137 -2.30 -9.53 5.29
CA LEU A 137 -3.76 -9.55 5.24
C LEU A 137 -4.30 -10.95 5.51
N VAL A 138 -3.80 -11.96 4.80
CA VAL A 138 -4.25 -13.36 4.95
C VAL A 138 -3.99 -13.87 6.37
N TRP A 139 -2.82 -13.56 6.91
CA TRP A 139 -2.48 -13.98 8.29
C TRP A 139 -3.33 -13.24 9.34
N GLY A 140 -3.57 -11.95 9.16
CA GLY A 140 -4.44 -11.18 10.04
C GLY A 140 -5.88 -11.72 10.06
N VAL A 141 -6.45 -12.02 8.89
CA VAL A 141 -7.77 -12.64 8.77
C VAL A 141 -7.78 -14.03 9.40
N LYS A 142 -6.75 -14.85 9.16
CA LYS A 142 -6.64 -16.19 9.76
C LYS A 142 -6.59 -16.14 11.29
N ILE A 143 -5.88 -15.18 11.88
CA ILE A 143 -5.82 -15.02 13.33
C ILE A 143 -7.19 -14.59 13.88
N LEU A 144 -7.92 -13.74 13.15
CA LEU A 144 -9.19 -13.20 13.61
C LEU A 144 -10.32 -14.24 13.62
N TRP A 145 -10.35 -15.13 12.60
CA TRP A 145 -11.39 -16.16 12.43
C TRP A 145 -10.86 -17.59 12.50
N GLY A 146 -9.55 -17.78 12.59
CA GLY A 146 -8.99 -19.11 12.85
C GLY A 146 -9.30 -19.52 14.29
N SER A 147 -10.29 -20.41 14.43
CA SER A 147 -10.48 -21.10 15.70
C SER A 147 -9.23 -21.93 16.02
N PRO A 148 -8.80 -22.00 17.27
CA PRO A 148 -7.75 -22.92 17.70
C PRO A 148 -8.16 -24.37 17.51
#